data_ebf8f1b4f63be03c9bff81d32e8e5eb6
#
_entry.id   ebf8f1b4f63be03c9bff81d32e8e5eb6
#
_cell.length_a   1.000
_cell.length_b   1.000
_cell.length_c   1.000
_cell.angle_alpha   90.00
_cell.angle_beta   90.00
_cell.angle_gamma   90.00
#
_symmetry.space_group_name_H-M   'P 1'
#
loop_
_entity.id
_entity.type
_entity.pdbx_description
1 polymer ?
#
loop_
_entity_poly.entity_id
_entity_poly.type
_entity_poly.pdbx_seq_one_letter_code
_entity_poly.pdbx_strand_id
1 'polypeptide(L)'
;MSNNFVHDTVNALSEADATGEIARIFADIRGTMQIPILTSIWRILAESETDLAATWAAIKPMYATGQPEAALARLRSDGAFPALKSLTRSELEKAEIEPGYLQRIKSIISAYTRSNSLNFLT
;
A
#
# COMPACT_ATOMS: atom_id res chain seq x y z
N MET A 1 -11.54 8.35 23.74
CA MET A 1 -11.30 6.99 23.19
C MET A 1 -9.80 6.83 23.01
N SER A 2 -9.18 6.02 23.82
CA SER A 2 -7.76 5.72 23.66
C SER A 2 -7.58 4.90 22.39
N ASN A 3 -6.92 5.47 21.40
CA ASN A 3 -6.42 4.76 20.26
C ASN A 3 -5.33 3.78 20.72
N ASN A 4 -5.73 2.66 21.28
CA ASN A 4 -4.85 1.51 21.46
C ASN A 4 -4.69 0.79 20.10
N PHE A 5 -4.29 1.53 19.08
CA PHE A 5 -3.65 0.87 17.96
C PHE A 5 -2.30 0.41 18.48
N VAL A 6 -2.11 -0.89 18.50
CA VAL A 6 -0.84 -1.57 18.66
C VAL A 6 0.22 -0.70 18.00
N HIS A 7 1.24 -0.30 18.77
CA HIS A 7 2.38 0.41 18.23
C HIS A 7 2.85 -0.31 16.97
N ASP A 8 2.87 0.41 15.86
CA ASP A 8 3.54 -0.07 14.67
C ASP A 8 4.96 -0.45 15.12
N THR A 9 5.25 -1.74 15.18
CA THR A 9 6.56 -2.24 15.62
C THR A 9 7.66 -1.88 14.64
N VAL A 10 7.29 -1.35 13.48
CA VAL A 10 8.18 -0.82 12.46
C VAL A 10 8.28 0.69 12.67
N ASN A 11 9.49 1.15 12.96
CA ASN A 11 9.78 2.58 13.11
C ASN A 11 9.78 3.23 11.72
N ALA A 12 8.60 3.59 11.23
CA ALA A 12 8.39 4.13 9.90
C ALA A 12 7.70 5.49 9.98
N LEU A 13 8.17 6.45 9.17
CA LEU A 13 7.55 7.77 9.06
C LEU A 13 6.10 7.63 8.60
N SER A 14 5.16 8.24 9.33
CA SER A 14 3.78 8.30 8.88
C SER A 14 3.62 9.27 7.70
N GLU A 15 2.65 9.01 6.82
CA GLU A 15 2.37 9.95 5.72
C GLU A 15 1.92 11.32 6.23
N ALA A 16 1.24 11.36 7.38
CA ALA A 16 0.75 12.60 7.99
C ALA A 16 1.89 13.47 8.53
N ASP A 17 3.00 12.86 8.95
CA ASP A 17 4.15 13.55 9.51
C ASP A 17 5.21 13.90 8.45
N ALA A 18 5.04 13.40 7.22
CA ALA A 18 5.95 13.68 6.12
C ALA A 18 5.84 15.17 5.69
N THR A 19 6.98 15.81 5.51
CA THR A 19 7.08 17.20 5.06
C THR A 19 8.10 17.36 3.94
N GLY A 20 8.11 18.50 3.28
CA GLY A 20 9.13 18.85 2.29
C GLY A 20 9.23 17.83 1.14
N GLU A 21 10.44 17.45 0.80
CA GLU A 21 10.74 16.55 -0.31
C GLU A 21 10.20 15.13 -0.08
N ILE A 22 10.24 14.64 1.13
CA ILE A 22 9.65 13.32 1.47
C ILE A 22 8.15 13.30 1.17
N ALA A 23 7.42 14.33 1.58
CA ALA A 23 5.98 14.42 1.30
C ALA A 23 5.70 14.46 -0.21
N ARG A 24 6.53 15.18 -0.98
CA ARG A 24 6.43 15.25 -2.43
C ARG A 24 6.65 13.87 -3.07
N ILE A 25 7.69 13.17 -2.64
CA ILE A 25 7.99 11.81 -3.15
C ILE A 25 6.86 10.85 -2.79
N PHE A 26 6.34 10.90 -1.58
CA PHE A 26 5.21 10.07 -1.15
C PHE A 26 3.97 10.29 -2.03
N ALA A 27 3.64 11.54 -2.34
CA ALA A 27 2.53 11.85 -3.24
C ALA A 27 2.78 11.33 -4.67
N ASP A 28 4.00 11.44 -5.16
CA ASP A 28 4.39 10.96 -6.48
C ASP A 28 4.34 9.41 -6.56
N ILE A 29 4.79 8.70 -5.53
CA ILE A 29 4.68 7.24 -5.43
C ILE A 29 3.21 6.83 -5.48
N ARG A 30 2.34 7.43 -4.64
CA ARG A 30 0.91 7.11 -4.63
C ARG A 30 0.26 7.32 -6.00
N GLY A 31 0.56 8.45 -6.63
CA GLY A 31 0.01 8.77 -7.95
C GLY A 31 0.49 7.81 -9.03
N THR A 32 1.78 7.49 -9.04
CA THR A 32 2.38 6.59 -10.03
C THR A 32 1.92 5.14 -9.85
N MET A 33 1.92 4.65 -8.63
CA MET A 33 1.49 3.28 -8.31
C MET A 33 -0.03 3.13 -8.23
N GLN A 34 -0.77 4.22 -8.23
CA GLN A 34 -2.24 4.25 -8.08
C GLN A 34 -2.70 3.52 -6.81
N ILE A 35 -2.09 3.86 -5.68
CA ILE A 35 -2.42 3.33 -4.37
C ILE A 35 -2.95 4.44 -3.45
N PRO A 36 -3.97 4.16 -2.62
CA PRO A 36 -4.57 5.18 -1.75
C PRO A 36 -3.70 5.54 -0.55
N ILE A 37 -2.87 4.60 -0.09
CA ILE A 37 -1.94 4.76 1.03
C ILE A 37 -0.60 4.12 0.70
N LEU A 38 0.47 4.61 1.33
CA LEU A 38 1.80 4.01 1.19
C LEU A 38 1.95 2.77 2.07
N THR A 39 2.53 1.74 1.50
CA THR A 39 2.95 0.56 2.26
C THR A 39 4.22 0.85 3.06
N SER A 40 4.46 0.03 4.08
CA SER A 40 5.54 0.27 5.05
C SER A 40 6.93 0.41 4.44
N ILE A 41 7.22 -0.28 3.35
CA ILE A 41 8.56 -0.23 2.72
C ILE A 41 8.96 1.20 2.32
N TRP A 42 8.04 1.95 1.73
CA TRP A 42 8.29 3.34 1.34
C TRP A 42 8.48 4.27 2.53
N ARG A 43 7.71 4.02 3.59
CA ARG A 43 7.79 4.79 4.85
C ARG A 43 9.06 4.50 5.64
N ILE A 44 9.58 3.26 5.56
CA ILE A 44 10.87 2.88 6.14
C ILE A 44 12.02 3.56 5.39
N LEU A 45 11.99 3.53 4.05
CA LEU A 45 13.00 4.22 3.24
C LEU A 45 13.06 5.72 3.51
N ALA A 46 11.95 6.31 3.95
CA ALA A 46 11.88 7.73 4.31
C ALA A 46 12.62 8.11 5.59
N GLU A 47 13.18 7.17 6.33
CA GLU A 47 14.14 7.48 7.41
C GLU A 47 15.39 8.19 6.86
N SER A 48 15.71 7.96 5.58
CA SER A 48 16.73 8.70 4.83
C SER A 48 16.09 9.28 3.57
N GLU A 49 15.96 10.61 3.53
CA GLU A 49 15.45 11.31 2.34
C GLU A 49 16.26 10.94 1.08
N THR A 50 17.58 10.84 1.22
CA THR A 50 18.48 10.47 0.12
C THR A 50 18.20 9.06 -0.40
N ASP A 51 17.98 8.10 0.48
CA ASP A 51 17.72 6.70 0.09
C ASP A 51 16.35 6.57 -0.55
N LEU A 52 15.34 7.24 0.00
CA LEU A 52 14.01 7.30 -0.60
C LEU A 52 14.07 7.91 -2.01
N ALA A 53 14.72 9.06 -2.15
CA ALA A 53 14.83 9.76 -3.42
C ALA A 53 15.58 8.93 -4.47
N ALA A 54 16.71 8.34 -4.10
CA ALA A 54 17.52 7.51 -4.99
C ALA A 54 16.75 6.25 -5.43
N THR A 55 16.10 5.56 -4.49
CA THR A 55 15.30 4.37 -4.79
C THR A 55 14.15 4.71 -5.71
N TRP A 56 13.42 5.78 -5.41
CA TRP A 56 12.28 6.18 -6.25
C TRP A 56 12.71 6.64 -7.66
N ALA A 57 13.80 7.38 -7.75
CA ALA A 57 14.35 7.79 -9.05
C ALA A 57 14.75 6.60 -9.93
N ALA A 58 15.25 5.53 -9.33
CA ALA A 58 15.62 4.31 -10.05
C ALA A 58 14.38 3.52 -10.52
N ILE A 59 13.33 3.45 -9.69
CA ILE A 59 12.16 2.61 -9.94
C ILE A 59 11.10 3.31 -10.80
N LYS A 60 10.87 4.60 -10.58
CA LYS A 60 9.81 5.36 -11.26
C LYS A 60 9.78 5.19 -12.78
N PRO A 61 10.92 5.25 -13.52
CA PRO A 61 10.91 5.08 -14.97
C PRO A 61 10.35 3.74 -15.45
N MET A 62 10.43 2.69 -14.63
CA MET A 62 9.89 1.36 -14.95
C MET A 62 8.37 1.40 -15.11
N TYR A 63 7.68 2.20 -14.29
CA TYR A 63 6.23 2.37 -14.38
C TYR A 63 5.79 3.03 -15.69
N ALA A 64 6.60 3.92 -16.25
CA ALA A 64 6.32 4.57 -17.53
C ALA A 64 6.34 3.58 -18.72
N THR A 65 7.00 2.44 -18.58
CA THR A 65 7.03 1.39 -19.63
C THR A 65 5.72 0.60 -19.70
N GLY A 66 4.87 0.65 -18.68
CA GLY A 66 3.70 -0.20 -18.55
C GLY A 66 3.99 -1.67 -18.20
N GLN A 67 5.25 -2.06 -18.11
CA GLN A 67 5.65 -3.46 -17.82
C GLN A 67 5.20 -3.94 -16.45
N PRO A 68 5.35 -3.19 -15.34
CA PRO A 68 4.87 -3.64 -14.03
C PRO A 68 3.37 -3.89 -14.01
N GLU A 69 2.57 -3.02 -14.63
CA GLU A 69 1.13 -3.20 -14.75
C GLU A 69 0.76 -4.44 -15.58
N ALA A 70 1.42 -4.65 -16.70
CA ALA A 70 1.20 -5.82 -17.55
C ALA A 70 1.58 -7.12 -16.82
N ALA A 71 2.69 -7.12 -16.07
CA ALA A 71 3.12 -8.25 -15.27
C ALA A 71 2.13 -8.55 -14.13
N LEU A 72 1.62 -7.51 -13.44
CA LEU A 72 0.60 -7.67 -12.40
C LEU A 72 -0.70 -8.23 -12.98
N ALA A 73 -1.16 -7.74 -14.12
CA ALA A 73 -2.35 -8.24 -14.79
C ALA A 73 -2.20 -9.73 -15.17
N ARG A 74 -1.04 -10.12 -15.67
CA ARG A 74 -0.72 -11.52 -15.99
C ARG A 74 -0.71 -12.39 -14.75
N LEU A 75 -0.06 -11.95 -13.67
CA LEU A 75 -0.02 -12.66 -12.40
C LEU A 75 -1.43 -12.92 -11.86
N ARG A 76 -2.32 -11.94 -11.97
CA ARG A 76 -3.72 -12.06 -11.52
C ARG A 76 -4.54 -13.00 -12.40
N SER A 77 -4.33 -13.01 -13.72
CA SER A 77 -5.06 -13.89 -14.63
C SER A 77 -4.58 -15.35 -14.55
N ASP A 78 -3.29 -15.57 -14.34
CA ASP A 78 -2.68 -16.90 -14.30
C ASP A 78 -2.77 -17.54 -12.90
N GLY A 79 -3.03 -16.74 -11.86
CA GLY A 79 -3.14 -17.21 -10.48
C GLY A 79 -4.42 -17.99 -10.25
N ALA A 80 -4.32 -19.31 -10.05
CA ALA A 80 -5.42 -20.15 -9.63
C ALA A 80 -5.49 -20.18 -8.10
N PHE A 81 -6.19 -19.20 -7.51
CA PHE A 81 -6.47 -19.20 -6.08
C PHE A 81 -7.79 -19.91 -5.79
N PRO A 82 -7.88 -20.73 -4.72
CA PRO A 82 -9.15 -21.29 -4.30
C PRO A 82 -10.13 -20.17 -3.94
N ALA A 83 -11.39 -20.35 -4.35
CA ALA A 83 -12.46 -19.41 -3.98
C ALA A 83 -12.67 -19.47 -2.46
N LEU A 84 -12.44 -18.34 -1.80
CA LEU A 84 -12.75 -18.20 -0.39
C LEU A 84 -14.20 -17.73 -0.21
N LYS A 85 -14.86 -18.25 0.83
CA LYS A 85 -16.18 -17.79 1.21
C LYS A 85 -16.14 -16.29 1.56
N SER A 86 -17.00 -15.51 0.95
CA SER A 86 -17.18 -14.11 1.32
C SER A 86 -17.83 -13.99 2.70
N LEU A 87 -17.35 -13.04 3.50
CA LEU A 87 -17.97 -12.70 4.77
C LEU A 87 -19.32 -12.02 4.53
N THR A 88 -20.33 -12.46 5.26
CA THR A 88 -21.66 -11.84 5.22
C THR A 88 -21.69 -10.60 6.12
N ARG A 89 -22.68 -9.73 5.88
CA ARG A 89 -22.92 -8.57 6.73
C ARG A 89 -23.12 -8.98 8.19
N SER A 90 -23.86 -10.04 8.46
CA SER A 90 -24.10 -10.55 9.82
C SER A 90 -22.80 -11.02 10.49
N GLU A 91 -21.88 -11.65 9.75
CA GLU A 91 -20.58 -12.05 10.31
C GLU A 91 -19.72 -10.85 10.65
N LEU A 92 -19.75 -9.79 9.83
CA LEU A 92 -19.05 -8.53 10.10
C LEU A 92 -19.62 -7.79 11.30
N GLU A 93 -20.96 -7.74 11.43
CA GLU A 93 -21.64 -7.13 12.57
C GLU A 93 -21.34 -7.87 13.89
N LYS A 94 -21.30 -9.21 13.87
CA LYS A 94 -20.88 -10.04 15.02
C LYS A 94 -19.42 -9.81 15.43
N ALA A 95 -18.57 -9.44 14.47
CA ALA A 95 -17.17 -9.08 14.71
C ALA A 95 -17.00 -7.59 15.08
N GLU A 96 -18.11 -6.87 15.30
CA GLU A 96 -18.13 -5.44 15.64
C GLU A 96 -17.46 -4.55 14.56
N ILE A 97 -17.51 -5.00 13.29
CA ILE A 97 -16.95 -4.25 12.17
C ILE A 97 -18.04 -3.36 11.55
N GLU A 98 -17.99 -2.09 11.88
CA GLU A 98 -18.87 -1.08 11.33
C GLU A 98 -18.54 -0.77 9.84
N PRO A 99 -19.50 -0.23 9.05
CA PRO A 99 -19.28 0.07 7.63
C PRO A 99 -18.09 0.98 7.35
N GLY A 100 -17.81 1.96 8.23
CA GLY A 100 -16.66 2.86 8.10
C GLY A 100 -15.33 2.14 8.28
N TYR A 101 -15.25 1.24 9.26
CA TYR A 101 -14.09 0.37 9.46
C TYR A 101 -13.89 -0.60 8.31
N LEU A 102 -14.97 -1.18 7.80
CA LEU A 102 -14.90 -2.09 6.65
C LEU A 102 -14.30 -1.39 5.43
N GLN A 103 -14.72 -0.16 5.14
CA GLN A 103 -14.17 0.61 4.02
C GLN A 103 -12.68 0.88 4.21
N ARG A 104 -12.26 1.23 5.41
CA ARG A 104 -10.84 1.44 5.73
C ARG A 104 -10.03 0.15 5.59
N ILE A 105 -10.53 -0.96 6.09
CA ILE A 105 -9.91 -2.29 5.93
C ILE A 105 -9.73 -2.63 4.46
N LYS A 106 -10.77 -2.45 3.64
CA LYS A 106 -10.71 -2.69 2.19
C LYS A 106 -9.66 -1.82 1.51
N SER A 107 -9.58 -0.55 1.87
CA SER A 107 -8.57 0.37 1.31
C SER A 107 -7.15 -0.07 1.65
N ILE A 108 -6.91 -0.48 2.89
CA ILE A 108 -5.60 -0.98 3.35
C ILE A 108 -5.23 -2.27 2.60
N ILE A 109 -6.12 -3.25 2.58
CA ILE A 109 -5.88 -4.53 1.89
C ILE A 109 -5.62 -4.29 0.40
N SER A 110 -6.41 -3.46 -0.25
CA SER A 110 -6.24 -3.12 -1.67
C SER A 110 -4.89 -2.46 -1.93
N ALA A 111 -4.49 -1.51 -1.08
CA ALA A 111 -3.20 -0.83 -1.19
C ALA A 111 -2.04 -1.82 -1.07
N TYR A 112 -2.06 -2.68 -0.06
CA TYR A 112 -1.00 -3.67 0.16
C TYR A 112 -0.95 -4.75 -0.91
N THR A 113 -2.10 -5.25 -1.35
CA THR A 113 -2.19 -6.26 -2.42
C THR A 113 -1.61 -5.73 -3.72
N ARG A 114 -1.90 -4.48 -4.06
CA ARG A 114 -1.36 -3.84 -5.26
C ARG A 114 0.11 -3.46 -5.11
N SER A 115 0.44 -2.75 -4.04
CA SER A 115 1.78 -2.21 -3.81
C SER A 115 2.82 -3.30 -3.65
N ASN A 116 2.57 -4.30 -2.83
CA ASN A 116 3.52 -5.39 -2.62
C ASN A 116 3.77 -6.16 -3.92
N SER A 117 2.73 -6.46 -4.68
CA SER A 117 2.88 -7.13 -5.97
C SER A 117 3.73 -6.31 -6.94
N LEU A 118 3.48 -5.00 -7.06
CA LEU A 118 4.27 -4.11 -7.91
C LEU A 118 5.72 -3.98 -7.41
N ASN A 119 5.94 -3.86 -6.12
CA ASN A 119 7.29 -3.77 -5.54
C ASN A 119 8.14 -5.02 -5.80
N PHE A 120 7.52 -6.20 -5.93
CA PHE A 120 8.21 -7.43 -6.31
C PHE A 120 8.49 -7.53 -7.81
N LEU A 121 7.81 -6.73 -8.64
CA LEU A 121 7.93 -6.75 -10.09
C LEU A 121 8.85 -5.63 -10.62
N THR A 122 9.29 -4.74 -9.74
CA THR A 122 10.21 -3.62 -10.04
C THR A 122 11.52 -3.76 -9.30
#